data_c01473ccb6d40d7883db273cb2e5da93
#
_entry.id   c01473ccb6d40d7883db273cb2e5da93
#
_cell.length_a   1.000
_cell.length_b   1.000
_cell.length_c   1.000
_cell.angle_alpha   90.00
_cell.angle_beta   90.00
_cell.angle_gamma   90.00
#
_symmetry.space_group_name_H-M   'P 1'
#
loop_
_entity.id
_entity.type
_entity.pdbx_description
1 polymer ?
#
loop_
_entity_poly.entity_id
_entity_poly.type
_entity_poly.pdbx_seq_one_letter_code
_entity_poly.pdbx_strand_id
1 'polypeptide(L)'
;MKRRDVIKGLTLLPLAGGITGGGLSANAAPVAENGLGIPAGSLVPGPQIYQSIGVEPVINCRGTFTIIGASVELPEVRQAMESACQYFVQLDELAMGVGKRLAEITGAEWGMVSAGCAAGIKHVTAGCVTGGNPEKLIRIPNLEGFEKNEVVIPKSSRNVYDHAIRNIGVKIITVETLDELKNAISSRTAMIYFNSESDAEATITLEEIAAVAKQKNVPILVDAAAEILTIPNVHLAKGATVVGYSGGKAIRGPQCAGLLLGDKNILMAAWQASSPHHGPGRDNKLGREEHIGMLAAVEAWGKRDHEKEMKTWNSYLENIAKRVSGIESVKTTISQPIGLGNRTPTLSIEWDPTKLNITGQEVANELSSTKPRIALSTGPVVRTEATSPPPTPTTSISIASWMMQPGNDKVVANRIFEVLSRKRSPKSQEMKAPVANINGRWDVTVEFFTSKSEHQLFIEKQDGNWLQGSHKGDFAVREMSGTIEGDQVKLRSNYNAPGDGIVFTFTGTVTSDTMPGNIHMGEYLTSTFTARRFLYKSPHVPVNVPIGPPLSS
;
A
#
# COMPACT_ATOMS: atom_id res chain seq x y z
N MET A 1 25.97 36.78 -8.22
CA MET A 1 24.87 36.61 -7.26
C MET A 1 25.23 35.50 -6.28
N LYS A 2 25.36 35.82 -5.00
CA LYS A 2 25.82 34.87 -3.98
C LYS A 2 24.64 34.07 -3.48
N ARG A 3 24.83 32.75 -3.30
CA ARG A 3 23.82 31.77 -2.84
C ARG A 3 23.01 32.14 -1.56
N ARG A 4 23.31 33.25 -0.92
CA ARG A 4 22.64 33.73 0.31
C ARG A 4 21.38 34.57 0.04
N ASP A 5 21.12 35.02 -1.17
CA ASP A 5 20.03 35.96 -1.47
C ASP A 5 18.75 35.28 -1.94
N VAL A 6 18.77 33.95 -2.16
CA VAL A 6 17.61 33.16 -2.60
C VAL A 6 16.72 32.70 -1.45
N ILE A 7 17.24 32.73 -0.22
CA ILE A 7 16.50 32.21 0.98
C ILE A 7 15.60 33.26 1.64
N LYS A 8 15.72 34.54 1.26
CA LYS A 8 14.95 35.64 1.89
C LYS A 8 13.62 35.99 1.21
N GLY A 9 13.26 35.30 0.14
CA GLY A 9 12.06 35.60 -0.68
C GLY A 9 10.83 34.72 -0.40
N LEU A 10 10.85 33.81 0.56
CA LEU A 10 9.79 32.82 0.80
C LEU A 10 9.07 32.97 2.15
N THR A 11 8.94 34.20 2.63
CA THR A 11 8.09 34.49 3.78
C THR A 11 7.04 35.52 3.40
N LEU A 12 5.78 35.18 3.74
CA LEU A 12 4.60 36.02 3.80
C LEU A 12 3.67 36.09 2.57
N LEU A 13 2.70 35.20 2.58
CA LEU A 13 1.33 35.56 2.17
C LEU A 13 0.36 34.99 3.23
N PRO A 14 -0.46 35.82 3.86
CA PRO A 14 -1.48 35.37 4.80
C PRO A 14 -2.73 34.95 4.04
N LEU A 15 -3.18 33.72 4.18
CA LEU A 15 -4.53 33.31 3.79
C LEU A 15 -5.44 33.45 5.03
N ALA A 16 -6.07 34.60 5.11
CA ALA A 16 -7.26 34.78 5.94
C ALA A 16 -8.49 34.47 5.07
N GLY A 17 -9.31 33.53 5.51
CA GLY A 17 -10.59 33.21 4.87
C GLY A 17 -11.28 32.07 5.60
N GLY A 18 -12.02 32.41 6.67
CA GLY A 18 -12.86 31.45 7.37
C GLY A 18 -14.07 31.06 6.54
N ILE A 19 -14.41 29.79 6.52
CA ILE A 19 -15.73 29.29 6.14
C ILE A 19 -16.12 28.20 7.15
N THR A 20 -17.17 28.51 7.91
CA THR A 20 -17.93 27.56 8.73
C THR A 20 -18.85 26.74 7.81
N GLY A 21 -18.75 25.41 7.89
CA GLY A 21 -19.69 24.53 7.18
C GLY A 21 -19.29 23.08 7.38
N GLY A 22 -19.98 22.38 8.29
CA GLY A 22 -19.76 20.96 8.56
C GLY A 22 -20.17 20.08 7.40
N GLY A 23 -19.23 19.26 6.94
CA GLY A 23 -19.44 18.19 5.96
C GLY A 23 -18.43 17.09 6.19
N LEU A 24 -18.93 15.89 6.47
CA LEU A 24 -18.15 14.70 6.71
C LEU A 24 -17.38 14.27 5.46
N SER A 25 -16.10 14.55 5.38
CA SER A 25 -15.22 13.98 4.38
C SER A 25 -14.40 12.84 4.98
N ALA A 26 -14.34 11.70 4.28
CA ALA A 26 -13.34 10.69 4.52
C ALA A 26 -11.98 11.26 4.09
N ASN A 27 -11.37 12.05 4.95
CA ASN A 27 -10.09 12.70 4.71
C ASN A 27 -8.97 11.85 5.28
N ALA A 28 -7.90 11.67 4.51
CA ALA A 28 -6.60 11.80 5.12
C ALA A 28 -6.67 13.11 5.90
N ALA A 29 -6.52 13.04 7.23
CA ALA A 29 -6.64 14.21 8.08
C ALA A 29 -5.79 15.33 7.47
N PRO A 30 -6.31 16.56 7.34
CA PRO A 30 -5.45 17.69 7.12
C PRO A 30 -4.41 17.65 8.23
N VAL A 31 -3.16 17.95 7.92
CA VAL A 31 -2.12 18.15 8.94
C VAL A 31 -2.74 19.14 9.91
N ALA A 32 -3.21 18.63 11.05
CA ALA A 32 -3.90 19.44 12.03
C ALA A 32 -2.93 20.53 12.46
N GLU A 33 -3.32 21.76 12.31
CA GLU A 33 -2.66 22.86 13.03
C GLU A 33 -2.58 22.45 14.49
N ASN A 34 -1.36 22.51 15.03
CA ASN A 34 -0.95 22.00 16.32
C ASN A 34 -1.96 22.27 17.45
N GLY A 35 -2.85 21.30 17.71
CA GLY A 35 -3.76 21.35 18.86
C GLY A 35 -3.09 21.19 20.23
N LEU A 36 -1.75 21.23 20.31
CA LEU A 36 -1.00 21.06 21.55
C LEU A 36 -0.25 22.29 22.01
N GLY A 37 -0.31 23.42 21.30
CA GLY A 37 0.35 24.66 21.77
C GLY A 37 1.88 24.54 21.94
N ILE A 38 2.50 23.47 21.47
CA ILE A 38 3.96 23.32 21.42
C ILE A 38 4.41 23.99 20.12
N PRO A 39 5.18 25.09 20.16
CA PRO A 39 5.80 25.67 18.98
C PRO A 39 6.58 24.53 18.28
N ALA A 40 6.59 24.49 16.96
CA ALA A 40 7.50 23.64 16.22
C ALA A 40 8.93 24.02 16.63
N GLY A 41 9.43 23.33 17.66
CA GLY A 41 10.71 23.57 18.28
C GLY A 41 11.77 22.63 17.73
N SER A 42 12.95 22.68 18.31
CA SER A 42 14.01 21.74 18.04
C SER A 42 13.55 20.33 18.39
N LEU A 43 14.00 19.33 17.62
CA LEU A 43 13.78 17.92 17.91
C LEU A 43 14.25 17.60 19.34
N VAL A 44 13.37 17.04 20.16
CA VAL A 44 13.68 16.63 21.54
C VAL A 44 13.74 15.09 21.59
N PRO A 45 14.94 14.50 21.74
CA PRO A 45 15.06 13.05 21.91
C PRO A 45 14.31 12.56 23.15
N GLY A 46 13.76 11.34 23.07
CA GLY A 46 13.07 10.68 24.17
C GLY A 46 11.62 10.31 23.85
N PRO A 47 10.79 10.02 24.87
CA PRO A 47 9.43 9.51 24.68
C PRO A 47 8.48 10.42 23.90
N GLN A 48 8.78 11.71 23.82
CA GLN A 48 7.96 12.70 23.13
C GLN A 48 8.59 13.21 21.83
N ILE A 49 9.49 12.42 21.23
CA ILE A 49 10.24 12.84 20.03
C ILE A 49 9.31 13.28 18.88
N TYR A 50 8.23 12.58 18.64
CA TYR A 50 7.28 12.93 17.57
C TYR A 50 6.45 14.16 17.93
N GLN A 51 5.99 14.26 19.18
CA GLN A 51 5.23 15.41 19.64
C GLN A 51 6.07 16.68 19.60
N SER A 52 7.40 16.59 19.78
CA SER A 52 8.31 17.74 19.70
C SER A 52 8.32 18.43 18.33
N ILE A 53 7.88 17.72 17.29
CA ILE A 53 7.71 18.22 15.91
C ILE A 53 6.24 18.27 15.46
N GLY A 54 5.30 18.20 16.42
CA GLY A 54 3.86 18.30 16.14
C GLY A 54 3.21 17.03 15.58
N VAL A 55 3.88 15.88 15.67
CA VAL A 55 3.34 14.59 15.20
C VAL A 55 2.84 13.76 16.39
N GLU A 56 1.59 13.34 16.38
CA GLU A 56 1.03 12.50 17.43
C GLU A 56 1.18 11.01 17.07
N PRO A 57 1.81 10.20 17.94
CA PRO A 57 1.91 8.75 17.74
C PRO A 57 0.57 8.06 17.69
N VAL A 58 0.55 6.84 17.11
CA VAL A 58 -0.64 5.99 17.07
C VAL A 58 -0.36 4.65 17.73
N ILE A 59 -1.35 4.08 18.41
CA ILE A 59 -1.34 2.68 18.84
C ILE A 59 -1.64 1.84 17.61
N ASN A 60 -0.69 0.97 17.24
CA ASN A 60 -0.80 0.16 16.03
C ASN A 60 -1.57 -1.13 16.31
N CYS A 61 -2.84 -1.15 15.90
CA CYS A 61 -3.71 -2.32 15.88
C CYS A 61 -3.98 -2.81 14.45
N ARG A 62 -3.24 -2.33 13.46
CA ARG A 62 -3.44 -2.66 12.05
C ARG A 62 -2.42 -3.68 11.54
N GLY A 63 -1.19 -3.63 12.03
CA GLY A 63 -0.09 -4.50 11.59
C GLY A 63 1.06 -3.75 10.93
N THR A 64 1.88 -4.47 10.18
CA THR A 64 3.17 -3.97 9.67
C THR A 64 3.05 -3.17 8.37
N PHE A 65 2.12 -2.22 8.31
CA PHE A 65 1.96 -1.33 7.16
C PHE A 65 2.99 -0.20 7.19
N THR A 66 3.64 0.03 6.05
CA THR A 66 4.67 1.08 5.88
C THR A 66 4.17 2.47 6.28
N ILE A 67 2.91 2.80 5.94
CA ILE A 67 2.30 4.11 6.21
C ILE A 67 2.20 4.46 7.70
N ILE A 68 2.26 3.47 8.60
CA ILE A 68 2.23 3.67 10.05
C ILE A 68 3.52 3.21 10.74
N GLY A 69 4.62 3.07 9.98
CA GLY A 69 5.95 2.77 10.52
C GLY A 69 6.27 1.29 10.64
N ALA A 70 5.48 0.40 10.00
CA ALA A 70 5.70 -1.06 9.96
C ALA A 70 5.80 -1.71 11.36
N SER A 71 6.94 -2.28 11.74
CA SER A 71 7.18 -2.88 13.06
C SER A 71 8.06 -2.00 13.94
N VAL A 72 7.98 -2.20 15.24
CA VAL A 72 8.96 -1.66 16.18
C VAL A 72 10.14 -2.61 16.28
N GLU A 73 11.33 -2.11 16.02
CA GLU A 73 12.58 -2.88 16.11
C GLU A 73 12.80 -3.50 17.50
N LEU A 74 13.42 -4.67 17.51
CA LEU A 74 13.80 -5.32 18.75
C LEU A 74 14.88 -4.52 19.50
N PRO A 75 14.96 -4.60 20.85
CA PRO A 75 15.99 -3.91 21.60
C PRO A 75 17.41 -4.26 21.14
N GLU A 76 17.67 -5.53 20.85
CA GLU A 76 18.95 -6.06 20.35
C GLU A 76 19.33 -5.45 19.00
N VAL A 77 18.34 -5.23 18.13
CA VAL A 77 18.53 -4.60 16.82
C VAL A 77 18.98 -3.14 16.99
N ARG A 78 18.27 -2.37 17.82
CA ARG A 78 18.64 -0.98 18.10
C ARG A 78 20.02 -0.86 18.71
N GLN A 79 20.36 -1.72 19.66
CA GLN A 79 21.68 -1.76 20.29
C GLN A 79 22.80 -2.08 19.27
N ALA A 80 22.56 -3.03 18.36
CA ALA A 80 23.50 -3.38 17.31
C ALA A 80 23.70 -2.20 16.33
N MET A 81 22.62 -1.53 15.91
CA MET A 81 22.68 -0.36 15.05
C MET A 81 23.44 0.80 15.70
N GLU A 82 23.15 1.11 16.98
CA GLU A 82 23.85 2.13 17.74
C GLU A 82 25.36 1.85 17.82
N SER A 83 25.73 0.60 18.05
CA SER A 83 27.13 0.18 18.06
C SER A 83 27.80 0.39 16.70
N ALA A 84 27.09 0.04 15.62
CA ALA A 84 27.60 0.18 14.25
C ALA A 84 27.81 1.64 13.84
N CYS A 85 26.99 2.57 14.34
CA CYS A 85 27.10 4.02 14.05
C CYS A 85 28.46 4.62 14.42
N GLN A 86 29.16 4.02 15.37
CA GLN A 86 30.39 4.60 15.95
C GLN A 86 31.65 4.33 15.12
N TYR A 87 31.58 3.46 14.11
CA TYR A 87 32.75 3.02 13.35
C TYR A 87 32.54 3.12 11.85
N PHE A 88 33.65 3.27 11.11
CA PHE A 88 33.64 3.17 9.65
C PHE A 88 34.07 1.78 9.21
N VAL A 89 33.47 1.29 8.14
CA VAL A 89 33.79 0.00 7.53
C VAL A 89 33.73 0.11 6.01
N GLN A 90 34.45 -0.74 5.31
CA GLN A 90 34.27 -0.95 3.89
C GLN A 90 32.95 -1.69 3.64
N LEU A 91 32.03 -1.11 2.87
CA LEU A 91 30.69 -1.68 2.70
C LEU A 91 30.70 -3.02 1.95
N ASP A 92 31.65 -3.22 1.04
CA ASP A 92 31.80 -4.51 0.36
C ASP A 92 32.26 -5.61 1.34
N GLU A 93 33.22 -5.30 2.20
CA GLU A 93 33.67 -6.24 3.26
C GLU A 93 32.54 -6.54 4.25
N LEU A 94 31.77 -5.52 4.64
CA LEU A 94 30.61 -5.67 5.52
C LEU A 94 29.57 -6.58 4.88
N ALA A 95 29.21 -6.34 3.61
CA ALA A 95 28.23 -7.14 2.89
C ALA A 95 28.68 -8.62 2.78
N MET A 96 29.97 -8.87 2.54
CA MET A 96 30.51 -10.22 2.51
C MET A 96 30.45 -10.89 3.89
N GLY A 97 30.84 -10.18 4.94
CA GLY A 97 30.78 -10.69 6.32
C GLY A 97 29.34 -11.00 6.75
N VAL A 98 28.43 -10.08 6.51
CA VAL A 98 26.99 -10.23 6.79
C VAL A 98 26.40 -11.37 5.96
N GLY A 99 26.69 -11.44 4.65
CA GLY A 99 26.18 -12.48 3.76
C GLY A 99 26.60 -13.89 4.19
N LYS A 100 27.87 -14.05 4.56
CA LYS A 100 28.39 -15.31 5.12
C LYS A 100 27.67 -15.68 6.43
N ARG A 101 27.50 -14.71 7.33
CA ARG A 101 26.86 -14.96 8.62
C ARG A 101 25.38 -15.30 8.48
N LEU A 102 24.67 -14.65 7.57
CA LEU A 102 23.27 -14.99 7.22
C LEU A 102 23.16 -16.42 6.69
N ALA A 103 24.08 -16.84 5.81
CA ALA A 103 24.15 -18.22 5.31
C ALA A 103 24.32 -19.23 6.45
N GLU A 104 25.25 -18.98 7.39
CA GLU A 104 25.50 -19.84 8.55
C GLU A 104 24.24 -19.99 9.44
N ILE A 105 23.49 -18.89 9.67
CA ILE A 105 22.32 -18.91 10.54
C ILE A 105 21.14 -19.59 9.88
N THR A 106 20.91 -19.33 8.58
CA THR A 106 19.69 -19.74 7.87
C THR A 106 19.82 -21.07 7.13
N GLY A 107 21.05 -21.54 6.92
CA GLY A 107 21.34 -22.72 6.09
C GLY A 107 21.18 -22.46 4.59
N ALA A 108 20.96 -21.21 4.15
CA ALA A 108 20.97 -20.84 2.75
C ALA A 108 22.42 -20.81 2.21
N GLU A 109 22.60 -20.89 0.90
CA GLU A 109 23.93 -20.81 0.28
C GLU A 109 24.58 -19.44 0.54
N TRP A 110 23.79 -18.36 0.47
CA TRP A 110 24.23 -16.98 0.71
C TRP A 110 23.10 -16.11 1.23
N GLY A 111 23.46 -14.98 1.87
CA GLY A 111 22.54 -13.93 2.29
C GLY A 111 22.95 -12.56 1.78
N MET A 112 21.99 -11.66 1.59
CA MET A 112 22.22 -10.26 1.25
C MET A 112 21.19 -9.37 1.94
N VAL A 113 21.63 -8.23 2.45
CA VAL A 113 20.73 -7.17 2.96
C VAL A 113 20.49 -6.13 1.86
N SER A 114 19.26 -5.73 1.67
CA SER A 114 18.82 -4.72 0.69
C SER A 114 18.05 -3.58 1.37
N ALA A 115 17.86 -2.46 0.67
CA ALA A 115 17.05 -1.34 1.16
C ALA A 115 15.54 -1.63 1.06
N GLY A 116 15.07 -2.59 1.85
CA GLY A 116 13.74 -3.19 1.79
C GLY A 116 13.63 -4.31 0.76
N CYS A 117 12.56 -5.15 0.88
CA CYS A 117 12.34 -6.26 -0.03
C CYS A 117 12.17 -5.80 -1.49
N ALA A 118 11.44 -4.72 -1.73
CA ALA A 118 11.23 -4.18 -3.07
C ALA A 118 12.56 -3.78 -3.76
N ALA A 119 13.49 -3.15 -3.03
CA ALA A 119 14.83 -2.90 -3.56
C ALA A 119 15.58 -4.21 -3.83
N GLY A 120 15.43 -5.21 -2.97
CA GLY A 120 15.98 -6.55 -3.19
C GLY A 120 15.48 -7.18 -4.48
N ILE A 121 14.18 -7.11 -4.75
CA ILE A 121 13.56 -7.55 -6.01
C ILE A 121 14.19 -6.83 -7.22
N LYS A 122 14.35 -5.50 -7.13
CA LYS A 122 15.01 -4.68 -8.17
C LYS A 122 16.46 -5.14 -8.41
N HIS A 123 17.23 -5.35 -7.33
CA HIS A 123 18.64 -5.76 -7.44
C HIS A 123 18.79 -7.16 -8.01
N VAL A 124 17.97 -8.13 -7.58
CA VAL A 124 17.97 -9.49 -8.12
C VAL A 124 17.58 -9.49 -9.60
N THR A 125 16.56 -8.70 -9.98
CA THR A 125 16.17 -8.54 -11.39
C THR A 125 17.34 -8.00 -12.22
N ALA A 126 18.01 -6.94 -11.75
CA ALA A 126 19.18 -6.38 -12.42
C ALA A 126 20.33 -7.39 -12.51
N GLY A 127 20.56 -8.15 -11.44
CA GLY A 127 21.55 -9.23 -11.40
C GLY A 127 21.27 -10.31 -12.44
N CYS A 128 20.02 -10.78 -12.54
CA CYS A 128 19.61 -11.79 -13.53
C CYS A 128 19.69 -11.29 -14.97
N VAL A 129 19.45 -9.99 -15.22
CA VAL A 129 19.52 -9.37 -16.54
C VAL A 129 20.97 -9.15 -16.99
N THR A 130 21.85 -8.80 -16.07
CA THR A 130 23.21 -8.35 -16.39
C THR A 130 24.30 -9.38 -16.07
N GLY A 131 24.01 -10.35 -15.22
CA GLY A 131 25.01 -11.27 -14.67
C GLY A 131 26.07 -10.57 -13.83
N GLY A 132 25.81 -9.35 -13.33
CA GLY A 132 26.78 -8.52 -12.60
C GLY A 132 27.78 -7.78 -13.51
N ASN A 133 27.58 -7.80 -14.83
CA ASN A 133 28.45 -7.09 -15.78
C ASN A 133 28.25 -5.57 -15.66
N PRO A 134 29.32 -4.78 -15.31
CA PRO A 134 29.20 -3.34 -15.11
C PRO A 134 28.77 -2.57 -16.36
N GLU A 135 29.22 -2.96 -17.56
CA GLU A 135 28.82 -2.32 -18.80
C GLU A 135 27.32 -2.45 -19.07
N LYS A 136 26.73 -3.58 -18.67
CA LYS A 136 25.29 -3.80 -18.73
C LYS A 136 24.57 -3.03 -17.61
N LEU A 137 25.11 -3.04 -16.37
CA LEU A 137 24.50 -2.35 -15.24
C LEU A 137 24.28 -0.85 -15.47
N ILE A 138 25.28 -0.15 -16.02
CA ILE A 138 25.20 1.29 -16.27
C ILE A 138 24.24 1.68 -17.39
N ARG A 139 23.77 0.73 -18.21
CA ARG A 139 22.81 0.96 -19.30
C ARG A 139 21.36 0.84 -18.89
N ILE A 140 21.08 0.15 -17.77
CA ILE A 140 19.73 0.03 -17.25
C ILE A 140 19.14 1.45 -17.05
N PRO A 141 17.88 1.72 -17.47
CA PRO A 141 16.85 0.78 -17.93
C PRO A 141 16.79 0.54 -19.45
N ASN A 142 17.75 1.03 -20.23
CA ASN A 142 17.80 0.74 -21.67
C ASN A 142 18.42 -0.65 -21.91
N LEU A 143 17.57 -1.62 -22.22
CA LEU A 143 17.96 -3.03 -22.45
C LEU A 143 18.13 -3.38 -23.94
N GLU A 144 18.26 -2.40 -24.82
CA GLU A 144 18.56 -2.66 -26.24
C GLU A 144 19.87 -3.44 -26.39
N GLY A 145 19.83 -4.56 -27.09
CA GLY A 145 20.98 -5.45 -27.29
C GLY A 145 21.25 -6.42 -26.12
N PHE A 146 20.42 -6.43 -25.07
CA PHE A 146 20.54 -7.42 -24.01
C PHE A 146 19.90 -8.75 -24.42
N GLU A 147 20.58 -9.86 -24.12
CA GLU A 147 20.06 -11.20 -24.32
C GLU A 147 18.90 -11.51 -23.38
N LYS A 148 19.03 -11.12 -22.10
CA LYS A 148 18.06 -11.30 -21.05
C LYS A 148 17.31 -10.00 -20.80
N ASN A 149 16.04 -9.91 -21.17
CA ASN A 149 15.22 -8.70 -21.05
C ASN A 149 13.73 -8.97 -20.76
N GLU A 150 13.38 -10.22 -20.41
CA GLU A 150 12.02 -10.62 -20.08
C GLU A 150 11.97 -11.24 -18.69
N VAL A 151 10.88 -10.96 -17.95
CA VAL A 151 10.56 -11.62 -16.67
C VAL A 151 9.17 -12.22 -16.77
N VAL A 152 9.05 -13.49 -16.42
CA VAL A 152 7.76 -14.22 -16.42
C VAL A 152 7.15 -14.10 -15.02
N ILE A 153 5.87 -13.75 -14.95
CA ILE A 153 5.13 -13.56 -13.70
C ILE A 153 3.76 -14.24 -13.82
N PRO A 154 3.40 -15.19 -12.93
CA PRO A 154 2.04 -15.68 -12.83
C PRO A 154 1.05 -14.54 -12.55
N LYS A 155 -0.14 -14.58 -13.14
CA LYS A 155 -1.15 -13.52 -13.00
C LYS A 155 -1.52 -13.27 -11.54
N SER A 156 -1.63 -14.31 -10.73
CA SER A 156 -1.86 -14.23 -9.29
C SER A 156 -0.74 -13.49 -8.54
N SER A 157 0.49 -13.53 -9.04
CA SER A 157 1.67 -12.87 -8.44
C SER A 157 1.83 -11.40 -8.85
N ARG A 158 0.99 -10.87 -9.79
CA ARG A 158 1.03 -9.46 -10.18
C ARG A 158 0.52 -8.58 -9.04
N ASN A 159 1.33 -7.62 -8.64
CA ASN A 159 1.03 -6.70 -7.54
C ASN A 159 1.77 -5.36 -7.72
N VAL A 160 1.50 -4.39 -6.85
CA VAL A 160 2.12 -3.05 -6.90
C VAL A 160 3.65 -3.06 -6.78
N TYR A 161 4.23 -4.08 -6.17
CA TYR A 161 5.68 -4.20 -6.00
C TYR A 161 6.40 -4.69 -7.27
N ASP A 162 5.69 -5.16 -8.29
CA ASP A 162 6.31 -5.49 -9.58
C ASP A 162 6.88 -4.24 -10.30
N HIS A 163 6.58 -3.03 -9.78
CA HIS A 163 7.32 -1.82 -10.14
C HIS A 163 8.83 -1.97 -9.98
N ALA A 164 9.29 -2.67 -8.95
CA ALA A 164 10.71 -2.92 -8.74
C ALA A 164 11.35 -3.68 -9.91
N ILE A 165 10.60 -4.60 -10.51
CA ILE A 165 11.00 -5.36 -11.70
C ILE A 165 10.94 -4.46 -12.95
N ARG A 166 9.83 -3.72 -13.14
CA ARG A 166 9.63 -2.82 -14.28
C ARG A 166 10.67 -1.70 -14.36
N ASN A 167 11.18 -1.24 -13.21
CA ASN A 167 12.22 -0.20 -13.15
C ASN A 167 13.55 -0.61 -13.81
N ILE A 168 13.77 -1.92 -14.03
CA ILE A 168 14.94 -2.41 -14.76
C ILE A 168 14.77 -2.28 -16.28
N GLY A 169 13.56 -2.03 -16.75
CA GLY A 169 13.25 -1.90 -18.18
C GLY A 169 12.88 -3.22 -18.86
N VAL A 170 12.71 -4.30 -18.10
CA VAL A 170 12.31 -5.62 -18.62
C VAL A 170 10.87 -5.63 -19.10
N LYS A 171 10.59 -6.47 -20.08
CA LYS A 171 9.25 -6.83 -20.49
C LYS A 171 8.68 -7.89 -19.53
N ILE A 172 7.52 -7.62 -18.94
CA ILE A 172 6.80 -8.61 -18.14
C ILE A 172 5.93 -9.48 -19.04
N ILE A 173 6.08 -10.80 -18.91
CA ILE A 173 5.25 -11.81 -19.55
C ILE A 173 4.36 -12.41 -18.46
N THR A 174 3.07 -12.11 -18.49
CA THR A 174 2.09 -12.65 -17.53
C THR A 174 1.55 -13.97 -18.05
N VAL A 175 1.46 -14.98 -17.18
CA VAL A 175 0.97 -16.33 -17.48
C VAL A 175 -0.09 -16.77 -16.46
N GLU A 176 -1.06 -17.58 -16.89
CA GLU A 176 -2.15 -18.08 -16.03
C GLU A 176 -2.11 -19.60 -15.85
N THR A 177 -1.50 -20.32 -16.80
CA THR A 177 -1.46 -21.78 -16.80
C THR A 177 -0.02 -22.29 -16.89
N LEU A 178 0.18 -23.55 -16.49
CA LEU A 178 1.48 -24.22 -16.59
C LEU A 178 1.98 -24.33 -18.04
N ASP A 179 1.09 -24.51 -18.99
CA ASP A 179 1.46 -24.59 -20.40
C ASP A 179 1.84 -23.23 -20.97
N GLU A 180 1.15 -22.16 -20.55
CA GLU A 180 1.58 -20.79 -20.87
C GLU A 180 2.96 -20.50 -20.28
N LEU A 181 3.22 -20.92 -19.04
CA LEU A 181 4.54 -20.79 -18.40
C LEU A 181 5.64 -21.48 -19.22
N LYS A 182 5.43 -22.75 -19.63
CA LYS A 182 6.39 -23.52 -20.46
C LYS A 182 6.71 -22.81 -21.78
N ASN A 183 5.68 -22.23 -22.41
CA ASN A 183 5.79 -21.55 -23.70
C ASN A 183 6.39 -20.13 -23.58
N ALA A 184 6.16 -19.44 -22.46
CA ALA A 184 6.67 -18.09 -22.20
C ALA A 184 8.17 -18.07 -21.92
N ILE A 185 8.73 -19.16 -21.38
CA ILE A 185 10.17 -19.23 -21.08
C ILE A 185 10.97 -19.40 -22.35
N SER A 186 11.77 -18.39 -22.68
CA SER A 186 12.65 -18.32 -23.85
C SER A 186 14.10 -18.04 -23.46
N SER A 187 14.99 -17.94 -24.45
CA SER A 187 16.37 -17.48 -24.25
C SER A 187 16.44 -16.07 -23.67
N ARG A 188 15.39 -15.25 -23.84
CA ARG A 188 15.31 -13.89 -23.32
C ARG A 188 14.84 -13.80 -21.86
N THR A 189 14.33 -14.89 -21.30
CA THR A 189 13.85 -14.90 -19.91
C THR A 189 15.01 -14.76 -18.93
N ALA A 190 15.01 -13.69 -18.16
CA ALA A 190 16.00 -13.43 -17.13
C ALA A 190 15.70 -14.18 -15.82
N MET A 191 14.44 -14.20 -15.42
CA MET A 191 13.96 -14.91 -14.22
C MET A 191 12.45 -15.08 -14.25
N ILE A 192 11.95 -15.89 -13.32
CA ILE A 192 10.53 -15.96 -12.94
C ILE A 192 10.36 -15.29 -11.58
N TYR A 193 9.34 -14.45 -11.43
CA TYR A 193 8.96 -13.87 -10.15
C TYR A 193 7.67 -14.51 -9.65
N PHE A 194 7.66 -14.87 -8.36
CA PHE A 194 6.53 -15.50 -7.70
C PHE A 194 6.26 -14.80 -6.36
N ASN A 195 5.01 -14.37 -6.13
CA ASN A 195 4.58 -13.80 -4.86
C ASN A 195 3.93 -14.88 -4.00
N SER A 196 4.56 -15.24 -2.90
CA SER A 196 4.09 -16.30 -2.01
C SER A 196 2.79 -15.98 -1.26
N GLU A 197 2.45 -14.69 -1.07
CA GLU A 197 1.16 -14.30 -0.46
C GLU A 197 -0.04 -14.72 -1.31
N SER A 198 0.14 -14.88 -2.61
CA SER A 198 -0.90 -15.31 -3.55
C SER A 198 -0.93 -16.83 -3.78
N ASP A 199 -0.13 -17.61 -3.05
CA ASP A 199 -0.01 -19.06 -3.25
C ASP A 199 -1.35 -19.80 -3.10
N ALA A 200 -2.20 -19.35 -2.17
CA ALA A 200 -3.54 -19.93 -1.97
C ALA A 200 -4.50 -19.69 -3.15
N GLU A 201 -4.28 -18.68 -3.96
CA GLU A 201 -5.08 -18.32 -5.15
C GLU A 201 -4.35 -18.67 -6.45
N ALA A 202 -3.13 -19.21 -6.34
CA ALA A 202 -2.28 -19.51 -7.49
C ALA A 202 -2.84 -20.69 -8.29
N THR A 203 -2.96 -20.51 -9.60
CA THR A 203 -3.30 -21.58 -10.54
C THR A 203 -2.10 -22.47 -10.87
N ILE A 204 -0.88 -22.02 -10.55
CA ILE A 204 0.39 -22.72 -10.75
C ILE A 204 1.18 -22.63 -9.45
N THR A 205 1.50 -23.74 -8.84
CA THR A 205 2.25 -23.82 -7.59
C THR A 205 3.74 -23.49 -7.78
N LEU A 206 4.44 -23.11 -6.70
CA LEU A 206 5.88 -22.86 -6.73
C LEU A 206 6.65 -24.12 -7.17
N GLU A 207 6.25 -25.31 -6.73
CA GLU A 207 6.87 -26.58 -7.10
C GLU A 207 6.73 -26.89 -8.61
N GLU A 208 5.58 -26.62 -9.20
CA GLU A 208 5.38 -26.76 -10.65
C GLU A 208 6.24 -25.77 -11.44
N ILE A 209 6.30 -24.52 -10.98
CA ILE A 209 7.18 -23.49 -11.55
C ILE A 209 8.64 -23.94 -11.48
N ALA A 210 9.07 -24.45 -10.32
CA ALA A 210 10.44 -24.90 -10.09
C ALA A 210 10.82 -26.07 -11.00
N ALA A 211 9.90 -27.02 -11.23
CA ALA A 211 10.14 -28.15 -12.13
C ALA A 211 10.40 -27.69 -13.56
N VAL A 212 9.63 -26.71 -14.07
CA VAL A 212 9.80 -26.14 -15.41
C VAL A 212 11.06 -25.28 -15.49
N ALA A 213 11.26 -24.40 -14.52
CA ALA A 213 12.39 -23.47 -14.47
C ALA A 213 13.74 -24.18 -14.44
N LYS A 214 13.84 -25.27 -13.67
CA LYS A 214 15.03 -26.11 -13.59
C LYS A 214 15.43 -26.72 -14.95
N GLN A 215 14.45 -27.20 -15.74
CA GLN A 215 14.70 -27.75 -17.08
C GLN A 215 15.20 -26.68 -18.06
N LYS A 216 14.82 -25.43 -17.85
CA LYS A 216 15.16 -24.29 -18.71
C LYS A 216 16.34 -23.47 -18.17
N ASN A 217 16.88 -23.83 -17.02
CA ASN A 217 17.94 -23.11 -16.32
C ASN A 217 17.61 -21.62 -16.09
N VAL A 218 16.36 -21.34 -15.63
CA VAL A 218 15.88 -19.98 -15.34
C VAL A 218 15.69 -19.84 -13.83
N PRO A 219 16.28 -18.81 -13.19
CA PRO A 219 16.15 -18.61 -11.76
C PRO A 219 14.73 -18.17 -11.36
N ILE A 220 14.34 -18.49 -10.14
CA ILE A 220 13.07 -18.11 -9.52
C ILE A 220 13.35 -17.20 -8.33
N LEU A 221 12.79 -15.99 -8.35
CA LEU A 221 12.72 -15.10 -7.20
C LEU A 221 11.35 -15.22 -6.53
N VAL A 222 11.34 -15.62 -5.27
CA VAL A 222 10.12 -15.64 -4.44
C VAL A 222 10.08 -14.39 -3.57
N ASP A 223 8.99 -13.65 -3.66
CA ASP A 223 8.66 -12.55 -2.75
C ASP A 223 7.84 -13.07 -1.57
N ALA A 224 8.50 -13.20 -0.43
CA ALA A 224 7.92 -13.58 0.86
C ALA A 224 7.93 -12.40 1.86
N ALA A 225 7.78 -11.17 1.35
CA ALA A 225 7.96 -9.93 2.13
C ALA A 225 7.11 -9.87 3.40
N ALA A 226 5.91 -10.44 3.40
CA ALA A 226 5.00 -10.42 4.55
C ALA A 226 5.01 -11.71 5.36
N GLU A 227 5.83 -12.68 5.02
CA GLU A 227 5.89 -13.95 5.72
C GLU A 227 6.83 -13.93 6.93
N ILE A 228 6.64 -14.92 7.79
CA ILE A 228 7.62 -15.26 8.82
C ILE A 228 8.84 -15.92 8.17
N LEU A 229 10.02 -15.70 8.74
CA LEU A 229 11.24 -16.40 8.31
C LEU A 229 11.20 -17.86 8.79
N THR A 230 11.33 -18.80 7.87
CA THR A 230 11.50 -20.23 8.20
C THR A 230 12.97 -20.63 8.09
N ILE A 231 13.45 -21.44 9.04
CA ILE A 231 14.82 -21.95 9.04
C ILE A 231 14.76 -23.47 9.30
N PRO A 232 15.14 -24.33 8.34
CA PRO A 232 15.53 -24.01 6.95
C PRO A 232 14.41 -23.36 6.14
N ASN A 233 14.79 -22.64 5.08
CA ASN A 233 13.85 -21.87 4.29
C ASN A 233 12.97 -22.75 3.42
N VAL A 234 11.64 -22.66 3.60
CA VAL A 234 10.66 -23.50 2.91
C VAL A 234 10.60 -23.24 1.41
N HIS A 235 10.76 -21.98 0.96
CA HIS A 235 10.68 -21.64 -0.46
C HIS A 235 11.93 -22.11 -1.22
N LEU A 236 13.12 -22.00 -0.60
CA LEU A 236 14.35 -22.58 -1.16
C LEU A 236 14.24 -24.12 -1.27
N ALA A 237 13.65 -24.76 -0.25
CA ALA A 237 13.40 -26.20 -0.28
C ALA A 237 12.42 -26.62 -1.38
N LYS A 238 11.47 -25.76 -1.75
CA LYS A 238 10.51 -25.95 -2.84
C LYS A 238 11.08 -25.62 -4.24
N GLY A 239 12.32 -25.16 -4.31
CA GLY A 239 13.02 -24.90 -5.57
C GLY A 239 13.14 -23.44 -5.98
N ALA A 240 12.82 -22.49 -5.10
CA ALA A 240 13.18 -21.09 -5.32
C ALA A 240 14.70 -20.94 -5.41
N THR A 241 15.17 -20.06 -6.28
CA THR A 241 16.60 -19.73 -6.39
C THR A 241 17.00 -18.65 -5.40
N VAL A 242 16.13 -17.65 -5.22
CA VAL A 242 16.26 -16.56 -4.25
C VAL A 242 14.91 -16.32 -3.60
N VAL A 243 14.91 -16.04 -2.30
CA VAL A 243 13.73 -15.60 -1.55
C VAL A 243 14.00 -14.26 -0.87
N GLY A 244 13.00 -13.35 -0.90
CA GLY A 244 13.10 -12.03 -0.30
C GLY A 244 12.10 -11.81 0.83
N TYR A 245 12.56 -11.18 1.92
CA TYR A 245 11.76 -10.79 3.09
C TYR A 245 11.88 -9.30 3.39
N SER A 246 10.83 -8.70 3.96
CA SER A 246 10.90 -7.34 4.50
C SER A 246 11.38 -7.36 5.96
N GLY A 247 12.44 -6.63 6.26
CA GLY A 247 13.02 -6.55 7.60
C GLY A 247 12.09 -5.90 8.63
N GLY A 248 11.32 -4.90 8.21
CA GLY A 248 10.39 -4.16 9.05
C GLY A 248 9.03 -4.84 9.29
N LYS A 249 8.91 -6.14 9.05
CA LYS A 249 7.69 -6.92 9.31
C LYS A 249 7.91 -7.93 10.45
N ALA A 250 7.60 -9.20 10.26
CA ALA A 250 7.68 -10.24 11.29
C ALA A 250 9.08 -10.36 11.94
N ILE A 251 10.12 -10.13 11.17
CA ILE A 251 11.52 -10.22 11.62
C ILE A 251 11.87 -9.11 12.64
N ARG A 252 11.18 -7.93 12.55
CA ARG A 252 11.37 -6.78 13.44
C ARG A 252 12.79 -6.20 13.41
N GLY A 253 13.40 -6.20 12.23
CA GLY A 253 14.60 -5.45 11.88
C GLY A 253 14.27 -4.01 11.44
N PRO A 254 15.27 -3.29 10.90
CA PRO A 254 15.06 -1.93 10.39
C PRO A 254 13.98 -1.92 9.29
N GLN A 255 13.05 -0.95 9.37
CA GLN A 255 11.96 -0.84 8.40
C GLN A 255 12.46 -0.70 6.96
N CYS A 256 13.55 0.03 6.77
CA CYS A 256 14.18 0.22 5.45
C CYS A 256 15.02 -0.97 5.00
N ALA A 257 15.19 -2.05 5.79
CA ALA A 257 15.98 -3.20 5.40
C ALA A 257 15.10 -4.33 4.82
N GLY A 258 15.71 -5.13 3.93
CA GLY A 258 15.19 -6.38 3.40
C GLY A 258 16.25 -7.46 3.48
N LEU A 259 15.82 -8.71 3.52
CA LEU A 259 16.66 -9.90 3.55
C LEU A 259 16.45 -10.69 2.25
N LEU A 260 17.54 -11.04 1.59
CA LEU A 260 17.56 -11.98 0.47
C LEU A 260 18.39 -13.20 0.86
N LEU A 261 17.87 -14.39 0.57
CA LEU A 261 18.55 -15.66 0.82
C LEU A 261 18.51 -16.52 -0.44
N GLY A 262 19.58 -17.27 -0.74
CA GLY A 262 19.60 -18.22 -1.86
C GLY A 262 20.92 -18.30 -2.59
N ASP A 263 20.87 -18.45 -3.93
CA ASP A 263 22.03 -18.65 -4.79
C ASP A 263 23.05 -17.50 -4.66
N LYS A 264 24.30 -17.89 -4.37
CA LYS A 264 25.37 -16.94 -4.11
C LYS A 264 25.72 -16.10 -5.33
N ASN A 265 25.74 -16.67 -6.52
CA ASN A 265 26.17 -15.95 -7.72
C ASN A 265 25.14 -14.88 -8.12
N ILE A 266 23.84 -15.21 -8.00
CA ILE A 266 22.76 -14.27 -8.25
C ILE A 266 22.79 -13.15 -7.20
N LEU A 267 22.96 -13.47 -5.92
CA LEU A 267 23.03 -12.46 -4.86
C LEU A 267 24.28 -11.59 -4.96
N MET A 268 25.41 -12.12 -5.43
CA MET A 268 26.60 -11.33 -5.73
C MET A 268 26.37 -10.39 -6.93
N ALA A 269 25.71 -10.86 -7.99
CA ALA A 269 25.32 -10.00 -9.11
C ALA A 269 24.33 -8.92 -8.68
N ALA A 270 23.39 -9.24 -7.78
CA ALA A 270 22.47 -8.28 -7.17
C ALA A 270 23.21 -7.25 -6.30
N TRP A 271 24.24 -7.67 -5.57
CA TRP A 271 25.09 -6.76 -4.80
C TRP A 271 25.83 -5.76 -5.71
N GLN A 272 26.36 -6.20 -6.85
CA GLN A 272 26.98 -5.31 -7.85
C GLN A 272 25.97 -4.29 -8.42
N ALA A 273 24.69 -4.64 -8.47
CA ALA A 273 23.62 -3.73 -8.92
C ALA A 273 23.15 -2.75 -7.83
N SER A 274 23.57 -2.95 -6.57
CA SER A 274 23.15 -2.16 -5.41
C SER A 274 24.16 -1.07 -5.02
N SER A 275 23.77 -0.17 -4.12
CA SER A 275 24.71 0.74 -3.43
C SER A 275 25.71 -0.10 -2.59
N PRO A 276 27.03 0.25 -2.57
CA PRO A 276 27.61 1.54 -2.94
C PRO A 276 27.97 1.71 -4.43
N HIS A 277 27.78 0.68 -5.25
CA HIS A 277 28.12 0.71 -6.66
C HIS A 277 27.21 1.69 -7.43
N HIS A 278 27.74 2.26 -8.52
CA HIS A 278 26.98 3.13 -9.41
C HIS A 278 26.25 2.30 -10.46
N GLY A 279 24.95 2.16 -10.28
CA GLY A 279 24.08 1.34 -11.12
C GLY A 279 22.61 1.56 -10.74
N PRO A 280 21.71 0.66 -11.16
CA PRO A 280 20.26 0.85 -10.98
C PRO A 280 19.81 0.89 -9.52
N GLY A 281 20.59 0.33 -8.59
CA GLY A 281 20.29 0.32 -7.16
C GLY A 281 21.05 1.36 -6.34
N ARG A 282 21.78 2.29 -6.99
CA ARG A 282 22.49 3.36 -6.26
C ARG A 282 21.56 4.29 -5.50
N ASP A 283 20.35 4.45 -5.96
CA ASP A 283 19.24 5.17 -5.30
C ASP A 283 18.69 4.45 -4.06
N ASN A 284 18.93 3.15 -3.93
CA ASN A 284 18.50 2.33 -2.79
C ASN A 284 19.67 2.17 -1.79
N LYS A 285 20.18 3.29 -1.29
CA LYS A 285 21.32 3.31 -0.37
C LYS A 285 20.96 2.71 0.98
N LEU A 286 21.75 1.75 1.44
CA LEU A 286 21.68 1.14 2.76
C LEU A 286 22.97 1.44 3.52
N GLY A 287 22.86 1.81 4.79
CA GLY A 287 24.00 2.10 5.66
C GLY A 287 24.52 0.85 6.38
N ARG A 288 25.65 1.01 7.04
CA ARG A 288 26.23 -0.05 7.90
C ARG A 288 25.31 -0.41 9.07
N GLU A 289 24.57 0.57 9.55
CA GLU A 289 23.64 0.45 10.66
C GLU A 289 22.53 -0.55 10.31
N GLU A 290 21.94 -0.41 9.13
CA GLU A 290 20.86 -1.28 8.67
C GLU A 290 21.36 -2.67 8.29
N HIS A 291 22.58 -2.80 7.75
CA HIS A 291 23.19 -4.11 7.52
C HIS A 291 23.35 -4.90 8.82
N ILE A 292 23.91 -4.26 9.85
CA ILE A 292 24.10 -4.87 11.16
C ILE A 292 22.76 -5.06 11.87
N GLY A 293 21.84 -4.10 11.78
CA GLY A 293 20.51 -4.21 12.35
C GLY A 293 19.72 -5.39 11.78
N MET A 294 19.79 -5.60 10.46
CA MET A 294 19.13 -6.74 9.82
C MET A 294 19.75 -8.08 10.23
N LEU A 295 21.07 -8.17 10.29
CA LEU A 295 21.76 -9.35 10.80
C LEU A 295 21.35 -9.65 12.25
N ALA A 296 21.35 -8.65 13.12
CA ALA A 296 20.94 -8.80 14.51
C ALA A 296 19.47 -9.27 14.62
N ALA A 297 18.60 -8.79 13.74
CA ALA A 297 17.20 -9.21 13.70
C ALA A 297 17.06 -10.69 13.32
N VAL A 298 17.84 -11.19 12.36
CA VAL A 298 17.85 -12.60 11.96
C VAL A 298 18.45 -13.47 13.07
N GLU A 299 19.50 -13.02 13.75
CA GLU A 299 20.05 -13.74 14.92
C GLU A 299 19.04 -13.80 16.09
N ALA A 300 18.33 -12.70 16.31
CA ALA A 300 17.30 -12.66 17.35
C ALA A 300 16.11 -13.57 16.98
N TRP A 301 15.74 -13.67 15.70
CA TRP A 301 14.63 -14.51 15.21
C TRP A 301 14.73 -15.95 15.70
N GLY A 302 15.90 -16.57 15.59
CA GLY A 302 16.12 -17.94 16.04
C GLY A 302 16.09 -18.13 17.57
N LYS A 303 16.15 -17.03 18.33
CA LYS A 303 16.18 -17.04 19.82
C LYS A 303 14.83 -16.62 20.41
N ARG A 304 13.90 -16.06 19.61
CA ARG A 304 12.60 -15.59 20.07
C ARG A 304 11.70 -16.75 20.48
N ASP A 305 10.99 -16.58 21.58
CA ASP A 305 9.93 -17.50 22.01
C ASP A 305 8.61 -17.14 21.31
N HIS A 306 8.45 -17.64 20.07
CA HIS A 306 7.30 -17.37 19.22
C HIS A 306 5.98 -17.88 19.83
N GLU A 307 6.01 -18.94 20.67
CA GLU A 307 4.82 -19.41 21.36
C GLU A 307 4.37 -18.43 22.45
N LYS A 308 5.32 -17.92 23.22
CA LYS A 308 5.04 -16.88 24.23
C LYS A 308 4.53 -15.59 23.59
N GLU A 309 5.10 -15.18 22.48
CA GLU A 309 4.60 -14.02 21.70
C GLU A 309 3.15 -14.25 21.28
N MET A 310 2.83 -15.40 20.69
CA MET A 310 1.48 -15.76 20.26
C MET A 310 0.48 -15.77 21.43
N LYS A 311 0.87 -16.33 22.58
CA LYS A 311 0.05 -16.29 23.79
C LYS A 311 -0.21 -14.86 24.27
N THR A 312 0.81 -14.01 24.22
CA THR A 312 0.70 -12.60 24.60
C THR A 312 -0.26 -11.86 23.66
N TRP A 313 -0.14 -12.05 22.35
CA TRP A 313 -1.01 -11.44 21.36
C TRP A 313 -2.47 -11.88 21.50
N ASN A 314 -2.70 -13.16 21.75
CA ASN A 314 -4.05 -13.66 22.03
C ASN A 314 -4.63 -13.02 23.29
N SER A 315 -3.83 -12.91 24.38
CA SER A 315 -4.31 -12.30 25.63
C SER A 315 -4.74 -10.83 25.46
N TYR A 316 -4.04 -10.06 24.61
CA TYR A 316 -4.44 -8.70 24.27
C TYR A 316 -5.82 -8.67 23.58
N LEU A 317 -6.04 -9.56 22.61
CA LEU A 317 -7.32 -9.64 21.89
C LEU A 317 -8.46 -10.11 22.81
N GLU A 318 -8.21 -11.07 23.69
CA GLU A 318 -9.17 -11.56 24.68
C GLU A 318 -9.59 -10.43 25.65
N ASN A 319 -8.64 -9.61 26.12
CA ASN A 319 -8.93 -8.47 26.98
C ASN A 319 -9.84 -7.45 26.28
N ILE A 320 -9.55 -7.15 24.99
CA ILE A 320 -10.38 -6.24 24.20
C ILE A 320 -11.76 -6.84 23.96
N ALA A 321 -11.85 -8.10 23.53
CA ALA A 321 -13.10 -8.80 23.28
C ALA A 321 -13.99 -8.83 24.53
N LYS A 322 -13.43 -9.20 25.68
CA LYS A 322 -14.14 -9.22 26.97
C LYS A 322 -14.72 -7.86 27.33
N ARG A 323 -14.00 -6.76 27.06
CA ARG A 323 -14.45 -5.41 27.40
C ARG A 323 -15.64 -4.95 26.57
N VAL A 324 -15.71 -5.36 25.29
CA VAL A 324 -16.74 -4.89 24.35
C VAL A 324 -17.91 -5.85 24.18
N SER A 325 -17.77 -7.12 24.57
CA SER A 325 -18.81 -8.15 24.41
C SER A 325 -20.11 -7.87 25.18
N GLY A 326 -20.07 -6.99 26.20
CA GLY A 326 -21.28 -6.57 26.93
C GLY A 326 -22.12 -5.50 26.22
N ILE A 327 -21.69 -4.99 25.08
CA ILE A 327 -22.44 -4.00 24.30
C ILE A 327 -23.48 -4.72 23.45
N GLU A 328 -24.72 -4.24 23.48
CA GLU A 328 -25.81 -4.83 22.68
C GLU A 328 -25.46 -4.88 21.19
N SER A 329 -25.77 -5.97 20.53
CA SER A 329 -25.49 -6.28 19.11
C SER A 329 -24.02 -6.47 18.73
N VAL A 330 -23.06 -6.31 19.65
CA VAL A 330 -21.64 -6.55 19.38
C VAL A 330 -21.32 -8.04 19.44
N LYS A 331 -20.66 -8.53 18.40
CA LYS A 331 -20.07 -9.88 18.34
C LYS A 331 -18.56 -9.76 18.18
N THR A 332 -17.83 -10.66 18.82
CA THR A 332 -16.37 -10.72 18.75
C THR A 332 -15.90 -12.09 18.32
N THR A 333 -14.94 -12.14 17.40
CA THR A 333 -14.35 -13.39 16.90
C THR A 333 -12.84 -13.24 16.83
N ILE A 334 -12.10 -14.12 17.49
CA ILE A 334 -10.64 -14.19 17.38
C ILE A 334 -10.28 -15.30 16.39
N SER A 335 -9.63 -14.93 15.30
CA SER A 335 -9.13 -15.85 14.28
C SER A 335 -7.64 -16.07 14.45
N GLN A 336 -7.21 -17.33 14.33
CA GLN A 336 -5.79 -17.69 14.34
C GLN A 336 -5.21 -17.60 12.92
N PRO A 337 -3.93 -17.23 12.78
CA PRO A 337 -3.30 -17.11 11.47
C PRO A 337 -3.18 -18.47 10.77
N ILE A 338 -3.41 -18.46 9.47
CA ILE A 338 -3.22 -19.61 8.58
C ILE A 338 -2.03 -19.31 7.67
N GLY A 339 -1.17 -20.32 7.44
CA GLY A 339 0.00 -20.18 6.57
C GLY A 339 1.14 -19.38 7.20
N LEU A 340 1.97 -18.75 6.36
CA LEU A 340 3.18 -18.04 6.75
C LEU A 340 3.02 -16.51 6.73
N GLY A 341 2.11 -16.00 5.93
CA GLY A 341 1.91 -14.57 5.73
C GLY A 341 1.22 -13.90 6.91
N ASN A 342 1.72 -12.72 7.32
CA ASN A 342 1.16 -11.87 8.38
C ASN A 342 0.68 -12.66 9.61
N ARG A 343 1.51 -13.60 10.08
CA ARG A 343 1.15 -14.61 11.09
C ARG A 343 0.89 -14.01 12.46
N THR A 344 -0.31 -13.46 12.64
CA THR A 344 -0.80 -12.85 13.87
C THR A 344 -2.27 -13.22 14.12
N PRO A 345 -2.70 -13.45 15.36
CA PRO A 345 -4.11 -13.56 15.64
C PRO A 345 -4.81 -12.22 15.40
N THR A 346 -6.06 -12.27 14.99
CA THR A 346 -6.87 -11.10 14.65
C THR A 346 -8.21 -11.15 15.33
N LEU A 347 -8.63 -10.04 15.93
CA LEU A 347 -9.96 -9.86 16.52
C LEU A 347 -10.85 -9.10 15.54
N SER A 348 -11.96 -9.70 15.12
CA SER A 348 -13.08 -9.02 14.48
C SER A 348 -14.10 -8.60 15.52
N ILE A 349 -14.54 -7.35 15.47
CA ILE A 349 -15.63 -6.80 16.28
C ILE A 349 -16.70 -6.36 15.31
N GLU A 350 -17.85 -7.03 15.33
CA GLU A 350 -18.97 -6.84 14.41
C GLU A 350 -20.20 -6.33 15.16
N TRP A 351 -21.00 -5.48 14.53
CA TRP A 351 -22.27 -5.01 15.09
C TRP A 351 -23.24 -4.58 13.99
N ASP A 352 -24.49 -4.41 14.40
CA ASP A 352 -25.52 -3.81 13.57
C ASP A 352 -25.38 -2.27 13.60
N PRO A 353 -25.01 -1.63 12.48
CA PRO A 353 -24.82 -0.18 12.42
C PRO A 353 -26.12 0.59 12.64
N THR A 354 -27.30 -0.03 12.49
CA THR A 354 -28.59 0.64 12.74
C THR A 354 -28.93 0.70 14.22
N LYS A 355 -28.43 -0.25 15.04
CA LYS A 355 -28.60 -0.25 16.48
C LYS A 355 -27.67 0.71 17.19
N LEU A 356 -26.38 0.72 16.81
CA LEU A 356 -25.39 1.61 17.41
C LEU A 356 -25.29 2.98 16.71
N ASN A 357 -25.95 3.16 15.58
CA ASN A 357 -25.94 4.37 14.75
C ASN A 357 -24.51 4.85 14.39
N ILE A 358 -23.59 3.89 14.18
CA ILE A 358 -22.21 4.12 13.78
C ILE A 358 -21.69 2.94 12.95
N THR A 359 -20.92 3.22 11.91
CA THR A 359 -20.24 2.22 11.08
C THR A 359 -18.81 1.97 11.55
N GLY A 360 -18.20 0.85 11.12
CA GLY A 360 -16.80 0.54 11.40
C GLY A 360 -15.85 1.61 10.87
N GLN A 361 -16.13 2.18 9.71
CA GLN A 361 -15.34 3.28 9.15
C GLN A 361 -15.39 4.54 10.03
N GLU A 362 -16.55 4.88 10.57
CA GLU A 362 -16.68 6.03 11.47
C GLU A 362 -15.97 5.81 12.79
N VAL A 363 -16.02 4.59 13.34
CA VAL A 363 -15.24 4.20 14.52
C VAL A 363 -13.75 4.34 14.23
N ALA A 364 -13.27 3.82 13.11
CA ALA A 364 -11.86 3.92 12.73
C ALA A 364 -11.41 5.37 12.55
N ASN A 365 -12.24 6.20 11.92
CA ASN A 365 -11.96 7.62 11.72
C ASN A 365 -11.90 8.37 13.06
N GLU A 366 -12.83 8.14 13.97
CA GLU A 366 -12.82 8.74 15.31
C GLU A 366 -11.58 8.33 16.10
N LEU A 367 -11.25 7.03 16.13
CA LEU A 367 -10.10 6.51 16.84
C LEU A 367 -8.75 6.97 16.26
N SER A 368 -8.67 7.16 14.95
CA SER A 368 -7.45 7.65 14.31
C SER A 368 -7.23 9.16 14.44
N SER A 369 -8.30 9.94 14.69
CA SER A 369 -8.25 11.41 14.77
C SER A 369 -8.27 11.96 16.20
N THR A 370 -8.66 11.15 17.19
CA THR A 370 -8.75 11.57 18.61
C THR A 370 -7.72 10.87 19.49
N LYS A 371 -7.28 11.54 20.56
CA LYS A 371 -6.26 10.98 21.47
C LYS A 371 -6.85 10.05 22.53
N PRO A 372 -6.15 8.97 22.89
CA PRO A 372 -4.99 8.40 22.18
C PRO A 372 -5.39 7.87 20.80
N ARG A 373 -4.57 8.16 19.78
CA ARG A 373 -4.83 7.71 18.40
C ARG A 373 -4.63 6.21 18.27
N ILE A 374 -5.56 5.55 17.57
CA ILE A 374 -5.51 4.11 17.33
C ILE A 374 -5.71 3.86 15.83
N ALA A 375 -4.78 3.14 15.22
CA ALA A 375 -4.90 2.68 13.84
C ALA A 375 -5.40 1.23 13.83
N LEU A 376 -6.52 0.99 13.17
CA LEU A 376 -7.12 -0.34 12.99
C LEU A 376 -7.68 -0.51 11.57
N SER A 377 -8.05 -1.72 11.19
CA SER A 377 -8.65 -2.01 9.90
C SER A 377 -10.18 -2.04 10.01
N THR A 378 -10.87 -1.83 8.88
CA THR A 378 -12.33 -1.87 8.80
C THR A 378 -12.77 -2.93 7.80
N GLY A 379 -13.84 -3.67 8.12
CA GLY A 379 -14.56 -4.47 7.14
C GLY A 379 -15.62 -3.63 6.41
N PRO A 380 -16.00 -4.03 5.20
CA PRO A 380 -17.09 -3.40 4.47
C PRO A 380 -18.41 -3.55 5.24
N VAL A 381 -19.35 -2.63 4.99
CA VAL A 381 -20.75 -2.85 5.41
C VAL A 381 -21.33 -3.94 4.50
N VAL A 382 -21.54 -5.12 5.05
CA VAL A 382 -22.15 -6.23 4.29
C VAL A 382 -23.65 -6.04 4.32
N ARG A 383 -24.24 -5.77 3.14
CA ARG A 383 -25.66 -5.90 2.86
C ARG A 383 -25.79 -7.09 1.91
N THR A 384 -26.28 -8.21 2.41
CA THR A 384 -26.56 -9.35 1.53
C THR A 384 -27.90 -9.07 0.84
N GLU A 385 -27.85 -8.91 -0.46
CA GLU A 385 -29.04 -8.80 -1.31
C GLU A 385 -29.67 -10.18 -1.47
N ALA A 386 -31.01 -10.22 -1.53
CA ALA A 386 -31.81 -11.35 -2.00
C ALA A 386 -32.17 -12.49 -1.03
N THR A 387 -32.30 -12.24 0.27
CA THR A 387 -33.09 -13.14 1.13
C THR A 387 -34.31 -12.43 1.69
N SER A 388 -35.42 -13.16 1.87
CA SER A 388 -36.62 -12.59 2.51
C SER A 388 -36.81 -13.30 3.87
N PRO A 389 -36.66 -12.58 5.02
CA PRO A 389 -36.36 -11.15 5.16
C PRO A 389 -34.88 -10.82 4.82
N PRO A 390 -34.58 -9.58 4.42
CA PRO A 390 -33.20 -9.16 4.18
C PRO A 390 -32.39 -9.31 5.47
N PRO A 391 -31.14 -9.80 5.39
CA PRO A 391 -30.32 -9.96 6.58
C PRO A 391 -29.99 -8.60 7.20
N THR A 392 -29.84 -8.58 8.49
CA THR A 392 -29.43 -7.40 9.25
C THR A 392 -28.09 -6.88 8.72
N PRO A 393 -27.99 -5.59 8.37
CA PRO A 393 -26.72 -5.04 7.92
C PRO A 393 -25.67 -5.17 9.03
N THR A 394 -24.47 -5.58 8.69
CA THR A 394 -23.35 -5.67 9.62
C THR A 394 -22.20 -4.79 9.19
N THR A 395 -21.46 -4.28 10.16
CA THR A 395 -20.22 -3.55 9.97
C THR A 395 -19.20 -4.03 10.98
N SER A 396 -17.92 -3.86 10.69
CA SER A 396 -16.87 -4.37 11.57
C SER A 396 -15.62 -3.49 11.61
N ILE A 397 -14.86 -3.69 12.67
CA ILE A 397 -13.46 -3.29 12.78
C ILE A 397 -12.61 -4.53 13.06
N SER A 398 -11.34 -4.48 12.67
CA SER A 398 -10.40 -5.59 12.85
C SER A 398 -9.12 -5.11 13.51
N ILE A 399 -8.63 -5.89 14.46
CA ILE A 399 -7.45 -5.61 15.29
C ILE A 399 -6.44 -6.74 15.12
N ALA A 400 -5.24 -6.42 14.65
CA ALA A 400 -4.07 -7.28 14.68
C ALA A 400 -3.18 -6.87 15.87
N SER A 401 -2.83 -7.81 16.74
CA SER A 401 -2.21 -7.49 18.04
C SER A 401 -0.68 -7.49 18.06
N TRP A 402 -0.02 -8.03 17.05
CA TRP A 402 1.43 -8.28 17.07
C TRP A 402 2.31 -7.03 17.16
N MET A 403 1.78 -5.85 16.82
CA MET A 403 2.50 -4.57 16.97
C MET A 403 2.06 -3.78 18.21
N MET A 404 1.10 -4.28 18.97
CA MET A 404 0.69 -3.67 20.22
C MET A 404 1.80 -3.78 21.27
N GLN A 405 2.00 -2.70 22.01
CA GLN A 405 2.94 -2.66 23.14
C GLN A 405 2.22 -2.99 24.46
N PRO A 406 2.94 -3.42 25.50
CA PRO A 406 2.34 -3.71 26.80
C PRO A 406 1.46 -2.58 27.30
N GLY A 407 0.21 -2.88 27.70
CA GLY A 407 -0.80 -1.93 28.16
C GLY A 407 -1.66 -1.30 27.06
N ASN A 408 -1.29 -1.43 25.78
CA ASN A 408 -2.10 -0.93 24.69
C ASN A 408 -3.49 -1.62 24.63
N ASP A 409 -3.56 -2.89 24.97
CA ASP A 409 -4.81 -3.65 25.03
C ASP A 409 -5.88 -2.99 25.90
N LYS A 410 -5.49 -2.49 27.09
CA LYS A 410 -6.39 -1.78 28.01
C LYS A 410 -6.87 -0.44 27.44
N VAL A 411 -5.96 0.31 26.83
CA VAL A 411 -6.28 1.60 26.21
C VAL A 411 -7.23 1.40 25.03
N VAL A 412 -6.91 0.47 24.14
CA VAL A 412 -7.72 0.13 22.96
C VAL A 412 -9.11 -0.37 23.36
N ALA A 413 -9.18 -1.30 24.33
CA ALA A 413 -10.43 -1.84 24.85
C ALA A 413 -11.36 -0.72 25.38
N ASN A 414 -10.83 0.19 26.21
CA ASN A 414 -11.60 1.27 26.78
C ASN A 414 -12.06 2.28 25.73
N ARG A 415 -11.19 2.64 24.76
CA ARG A 415 -11.55 3.57 23.69
C ARG A 415 -12.62 3.01 22.77
N ILE A 416 -12.51 1.75 22.36
CA ILE A 416 -13.54 1.09 21.53
C ILE A 416 -14.85 1.01 22.30
N PHE A 417 -14.81 0.60 23.59
CA PHE A 417 -15.99 0.55 24.42
C PHE A 417 -16.66 1.92 24.54
N GLU A 418 -15.90 2.99 24.83
CA GLU A 418 -16.40 4.36 24.90
C GLU A 418 -17.12 4.78 23.61
N VAL A 419 -16.48 4.53 22.45
CA VAL A 419 -17.03 4.91 21.16
C VAL A 419 -18.30 4.10 20.85
N LEU A 420 -18.30 2.78 21.05
CA LEU A 420 -19.45 1.93 20.71
C LEU A 420 -20.62 2.08 21.68
N SER A 421 -20.38 2.33 22.97
CA SER A 421 -21.45 2.46 23.98
C SER A 421 -22.10 3.85 24.01
N ARG A 422 -21.55 4.82 23.29
CA ARG A 422 -22.10 6.18 23.23
C ARG A 422 -23.46 6.18 22.55
N LYS A 423 -24.48 6.72 23.21
CA LYS A 423 -25.81 6.91 22.62
C LYS A 423 -25.73 7.90 21.45
N ARG A 424 -26.31 7.51 20.33
CA ARG A 424 -26.39 8.33 19.12
C ARG A 424 -27.84 8.36 18.61
N SER A 425 -28.26 9.50 18.09
CA SER A 425 -29.53 9.60 17.38
C SER A 425 -29.49 8.77 16.09
N PRO A 426 -30.59 8.13 15.71
CA PRO A 426 -30.70 7.45 14.43
C PRO A 426 -30.32 8.40 13.29
N LYS A 427 -29.52 7.92 12.35
CA LYS A 427 -29.22 8.65 11.14
C LYS A 427 -30.39 8.56 10.19
N SER A 428 -30.80 9.70 9.60
CA SER A 428 -31.75 9.65 8.51
C SER A 428 -31.14 8.80 7.38
N GLN A 429 -31.95 7.85 6.88
CA GLN A 429 -31.61 7.08 5.68
C GLN A 429 -32.08 7.78 4.40
N GLU A 430 -32.89 8.82 4.57
CA GLU A 430 -33.37 9.62 3.43
C GLU A 430 -32.30 10.60 2.99
N MET A 431 -31.87 10.44 1.76
CA MET A 431 -30.97 11.38 1.11
C MET A 431 -31.76 12.65 0.73
N LYS A 432 -31.16 13.82 0.91
CA LYS A 432 -31.76 15.07 0.42
C LYS A 432 -31.93 14.98 -1.09
N ALA A 433 -33.12 15.39 -1.57
CA ALA A 433 -33.37 15.41 -3.00
C ALA A 433 -32.34 16.26 -3.75
N PRO A 434 -31.89 15.81 -4.93
CA PRO A 434 -30.95 16.57 -5.76
C PRO A 434 -31.46 17.96 -6.11
N VAL A 435 -30.60 18.97 -6.01
CA VAL A 435 -30.96 20.34 -6.41
C VAL A 435 -31.02 20.52 -7.93
N ALA A 436 -30.38 19.63 -8.69
CA ALA A 436 -30.30 19.71 -10.14
C ALA A 436 -30.16 18.33 -10.78
N ASN A 437 -30.54 18.22 -12.04
CA ASN A 437 -30.14 17.13 -12.91
C ASN A 437 -28.76 17.45 -13.49
N ILE A 438 -27.78 16.55 -13.21
CA ILE A 438 -26.39 16.72 -13.63
C ILE A 438 -25.99 15.78 -14.77
N ASN A 439 -26.95 15.14 -15.43
CA ASN A 439 -26.69 14.32 -16.62
C ASN A 439 -25.93 15.12 -17.69
N GLY A 440 -25.10 14.43 -18.41
CA GLY A 440 -24.30 14.96 -19.50
C GLY A 440 -22.80 14.95 -19.24
N ARG A 441 -22.07 15.59 -20.15
CA ARG A 441 -20.61 15.70 -20.08
C ARG A 441 -20.19 16.89 -19.22
N TRP A 442 -19.17 16.63 -18.40
CA TRP A 442 -18.47 17.64 -17.62
C TRP A 442 -17.00 17.60 -17.97
N ASP A 443 -16.45 18.72 -18.42
CA ASP A 443 -14.99 18.88 -18.60
C ASP A 443 -14.39 19.28 -17.27
N VAL A 444 -13.35 18.55 -16.85
CA VAL A 444 -12.78 18.61 -15.50
C VAL A 444 -11.31 18.95 -15.58
N THR A 445 -10.93 20.08 -15.01
CA THR A 445 -9.52 20.41 -14.78
C THR A 445 -9.12 19.93 -13.41
N VAL A 446 -8.18 18.99 -13.34
CA VAL A 446 -7.58 18.48 -12.10
C VAL A 446 -6.27 19.21 -11.85
N GLU A 447 -6.08 19.72 -10.63
CA GLU A 447 -4.85 20.42 -10.25
C GLU A 447 -3.98 19.54 -9.35
N PHE A 448 -2.84 19.13 -9.84
CA PHE A 448 -1.79 18.44 -9.09
C PHE A 448 -0.76 19.45 -8.55
N PHE A 449 0.22 18.98 -7.78
CA PHE A 449 1.21 19.85 -7.14
C PHE A 449 2.01 20.73 -8.14
N THR A 450 2.32 20.22 -9.32
CA THR A 450 3.15 20.91 -10.32
C THR A 450 2.57 20.86 -11.74
N SER A 451 1.40 20.27 -11.92
CA SER A 451 0.77 20.10 -13.24
C SER A 451 -0.75 20.15 -13.14
N LYS A 452 -1.38 20.28 -14.31
CA LYS A 452 -2.83 20.12 -14.45
C LYS A 452 -3.11 19.04 -15.48
N SER A 453 -4.27 18.39 -15.33
CA SER A 453 -4.75 17.38 -16.27
C SER A 453 -6.21 17.62 -16.61
N GLU A 454 -6.58 17.35 -17.86
CA GLU A 454 -7.94 17.52 -18.36
C GLU A 454 -8.63 16.16 -18.41
N HIS A 455 -9.59 15.97 -17.52
CA HIS A 455 -10.44 14.79 -17.45
C HIS A 455 -11.84 15.09 -17.98
N GLN A 456 -12.66 14.06 -18.10
CA GLN A 456 -14.08 14.21 -18.45
C GLN A 456 -14.91 13.25 -17.60
N LEU A 457 -16.04 13.76 -17.08
CA LEU A 457 -17.06 12.94 -16.46
C LEU A 457 -18.28 12.94 -17.37
N PHE A 458 -18.75 11.75 -17.72
CA PHE A 458 -19.98 11.54 -18.44
C PHE A 458 -20.99 10.95 -17.47
N ILE A 459 -21.93 11.75 -17.00
CA ILE A 459 -23.04 11.30 -16.16
C ILE A 459 -24.14 10.84 -17.10
N GLU A 460 -24.21 9.54 -17.34
CA GLU A 460 -25.10 8.92 -18.32
C GLU A 460 -26.51 8.78 -17.76
N LYS A 461 -26.62 8.47 -16.47
CA LYS A 461 -27.88 8.29 -15.77
C LYS A 461 -27.84 8.88 -14.38
N GLN A 462 -28.84 9.70 -14.08
CA GLN A 462 -29.24 10.11 -12.75
C GLN A 462 -30.63 9.55 -12.44
N ASP A 463 -30.71 8.69 -11.43
CA ASP A 463 -31.94 8.06 -10.94
C ASP A 463 -32.15 8.48 -9.48
N GLY A 464 -32.92 9.53 -9.28
CA GLY A 464 -33.02 10.23 -8.01
C GLY A 464 -31.64 10.71 -7.55
N ASN A 465 -31.17 10.17 -6.43
CA ASN A 465 -29.87 10.50 -5.88
C ASN A 465 -28.69 9.68 -6.47
N TRP A 466 -28.97 8.64 -7.25
CA TRP A 466 -27.96 7.73 -7.77
C TRP A 466 -27.44 8.17 -9.13
N LEU A 467 -26.13 8.06 -9.32
CA LEU A 467 -25.42 8.49 -10.52
C LEU A 467 -24.64 7.30 -11.11
N GLN A 468 -24.73 7.17 -12.41
CA GLN A 468 -23.94 6.20 -13.19
C GLN A 468 -23.38 6.89 -14.43
N GLY A 469 -22.22 6.43 -14.89
CA GLY A 469 -21.58 6.95 -16.07
C GLY A 469 -20.13 6.52 -16.21
N SER A 470 -19.34 7.35 -16.87
CA SER A 470 -17.94 7.07 -17.13
C SER A 470 -17.04 8.26 -16.82
N HIS A 471 -15.81 7.95 -16.46
CA HIS A 471 -14.73 8.90 -16.21
C HIS A 471 -13.61 8.65 -17.21
N LYS A 472 -13.30 9.64 -18.03
CA LYS A 472 -12.14 9.67 -18.91
C LYS A 472 -11.02 10.43 -18.19
N GLY A 473 -9.95 9.72 -17.81
CA GLY A 473 -8.71 10.30 -17.32
C GLY A 473 -7.67 10.41 -18.44
N ASP A 474 -6.40 10.55 -18.07
CA ASP A 474 -5.30 10.74 -19.03
C ASP A 474 -5.12 9.56 -19.99
N PHE A 475 -5.28 8.32 -19.49
CA PHE A 475 -4.91 7.12 -20.23
C PHE A 475 -6.06 6.14 -20.48
N ALA A 476 -7.22 6.31 -19.83
CA ALA A 476 -8.32 5.38 -19.96
C ALA A 476 -9.68 6.00 -19.67
N VAL A 477 -10.71 5.41 -20.26
CA VAL A 477 -12.11 5.59 -19.86
C VAL A 477 -12.49 4.43 -18.95
N ARG A 478 -13.21 4.73 -17.87
CA ARG A 478 -13.58 3.76 -16.83
C ARG A 478 -14.99 4.01 -16.34
N GLU A 479 -15.63 2.96 -15.85
CA GLU A 479 -16.94 3.09 -15.21
C GLU A 479 -16.87 3.98 -13.98
N MET A 480 -17.94 4.69 -13.74
CA MET A 480 -18.10 5.59 -12.63
C MET A 480 -19.50 5.46 -12.05
N SER A 481 -19.59 5.45 -10.74
CA SER A 481 -20.86 5.48 -10.02
C SER A 481 -20.78 6.41 -8.82
N GLY A 482 -21.94 6.83 -8.31
CA GLY A 482 -21.95 7.68 -7.13
C GLY A 482 -23.32 8.20 -6.76
N THR A 483 -23.32 9.31 -6.03
CA THR A 483 -24.54 9.92 -5.49
C THR A 483 -24.48 11.43 -5.56
N ILE A 484 -25.68 12.03 -5.60
CA ILE A 484 -25.90 13.45 -5.37
C ILE A 484 -26.89 13.61 -4.21
N GLU A 485 -26.51 14.32 -3.16
CA GLU A 485 -27.35 14.62 -2.02
C GLU A 485 -27.45 16.14 -1.84
N GLY A 486 -28.63 16.69 -2.14
CA GLY A 486 -28.76 18.14 -2.31
C GLY A 486 -27.88 18.62 -3.46
N ASP A 487 -26.89 19.44 -3.15
CA ASP A 487 -25.86 19.95 -4.06
C ASP A 487 -24.52 19.18 -3.95
N GLN A 488 -24.41 18.23 -3.02
CA GLN A 488 -23.18 17.47 -2.77
C GLN A 488 -23.10 16.25 -3.66
N VAL A 489 -22.09 16.20 -4.50
CA VAL A 489 -21.82 15.10 -5.44
C VAL A 489 -20.65 14.26 -4.92
N LYS A 490 -20.82 12.94 -4.93
CA LYS A 490 -19.75 12.00 -4.65
C LYS A 490 -19.71 10.94 -5.75
N LEU A 491 -18.58 10.83 -6.46
CA LEU A 491 -18.40 9.88 -7.55
C LEU A 491 -17.16 9.04 -7.31
N ARG A 492 -17.20 7.80 -7.74
CA ARG A 492 -16.07 6.87 -7.66
C ARG A 492 -15.84 6.21 -9.00
N SER A 493 -14.58 6.15 -9.41
CA SER A 493 -14.09 5.36 -10.52
C SER A 493 -12.76 4.68 -10.15
N ASN A 494 -12.49 3.52 -10.77
CA ASN A 494 -11.27 2.77 -10.52
C ASN A 494 -10.47 2.64 -11.81
N TYR A 495 -9.18 2.96 -11.73
CA TYR A 495 -8.21 2.60 -12.76
C TYR A 495 -7.46 1.36 -12.31
N ASN A 496 -7.50 0.32 -13.11
CA ASN A 496 -6.77 -0.91 -12.86
C ASN A 496 -5.83 -1.16 -14.04
N ALA A 497 -4.56 -1.25 -13.75
CA ALA A 497 -3.53 -1.78 -14.64
C ALA A 497 -3.01 -3.10 -14.06
N PRO A 498 -2.43 -4.01 -14.85
CA PRO A 498 -1.83 -5.22 -14.30
C PRO A 498 -0.80 -4.88 -13.22
N GLY A 499 -1.03 -5.37 -12.00
CA GLY A 499 -0.19 -5.10 -10.83
C GLY A 499 -0.42 -3.77 -10.14
N ASP A 500 -1.34 -2.91 -10.62
CA ASP A 500 -1.50 -1.55 -10.09
C ASP A 500 -2.93 -1.03 -10.19
N GLY A 501 -3.28 -0.03 -9.41
CA GLY A 501 -4.61 0.57 -9.47
C GLY A 501 -4.72 1.89 -8.72
N ILE A 502 -5.58 2.76 -9.22
CA ILE A 502 -5.90 4.05 -8.58
C ILE A 502 -7.41 4.16 -8.42
N VAL A 503 -7.85 4.45 -7.22
CA VAL A 503 -9.25 4.78 -6.91
C VAL A 503 -9.39 6.29 -6.92
N PHE A 504 -10.23 6.80 -7.81
CA PHE A 504 -10.61 8.21 -7.85
C PHE A 504 -11.92 8.39 -7.09
N THR A 505 -11.91 9.16 -6.02
CA THR A 505 -13.11 9.55 -5.29
C THR A 505 -13.26 11.06 -5.40
N PHE A 506 -14.18 11.50 -6.25
CA PHE A 506 -14.55 12.90 -6.42
C PHE A 506 -15.57 13.29 -5.36
N THR A 507 -15.38 14.43 -4.74
CA THR A 507 -16.35 15.07 -3.84
C THR A 507 -16.47 16.53 -4.26
N GLY A 508 -17.64 16.98 -4.66
CA GLY A 508 -17.82 18.33 -5.17
C GLY A 508 -19.19 18.90 -4.84
N THR A 509 -19.29 20.21 -4.92
CA THR A 509 -20.56 20.93 -4.76
C THR A 509 -21.01 21.42 -6.12
N VAL A 510 -22.17 20.94 -6.61
CA VAL A 510 -22.70 21.36 -7.89
C VAL A 510 -23.47 22.67 -7.74
N THR A 511 -23.10 23.62 -8.58
CA THR A 511 -23.92 24.80 -8.92
C THR A 511 -24.37 24.62 -10.35
N SER A 512 -25.16 25.52 -10.94
CA SER A 512 -25.77 25.31 -12.27
C SER A 512 -24.89 24.53 -13.27
N ASP A 513 -23.73 25.11 -13.65
CA ASP A 513 -22.87 24.58 -14.70
C ASP A 513 -21.42 24.37 -14.23
N THR A 514 -21.19 24.46 -12.93
CA THR A 514 -19.86 24.24 -12.34
C THR A 514 -19.95 23.30 -11.13
N MET A 515 -18.88 22.56 -10.91
CA MET A 515 -18.71 21.68 -9.76
C MET A 515 -17.25 21.71 -9.32
N PRO A 516 -16.87 22.65 -8.43
CA PRO A 516 -15.58 22.60 -7.75
C PRO A 516 -15.57 21.51 -6.69
N GLY A 517 -14.39 20.96 -6.40
CA GLY A 517 -14.26 19.91 -5.39
C GLY A 517 -12.89 19.35 -5.22
N ASN A 518 -12.84 18.19 -4.57
CA ASN A 518 -11.61 17.45 -4.30
C ASN A 518 -11.68 16.04 -4.90
N ILE A 519 -10.52 15.53 -5.32
CA ILE A 519 -10.35 14.14 -5.74
C ILE A 519 -9.37 13.48 -4.76
N HIS A 520 -9.83 12.45 -4.06
CA HIS A 520 -8.97 11.58 -3.28
C HIS A 520 -8.52 10.40 -4.16
N MET A 521 -7.21 10.17 -4.23
CA MET A 521 -6.59 9.17 -5.11
C MET A 521 -5.87 8.08 -4.32
N GLY A 522 -6.48 7.58 -3.24
CA GLY A 522 -5.89 6.56 -2.41
C GLY A 522 -4.61 7.04 -1.72
N GLU A 523 -3.52 6.32 -1.88
CA GLU A 523 -2.22 6.64 -1.27
C GLU A 523 -1.56 7.91 -1.84
N TYR A 524 -2.02 8.39 -3.02
CA TYR A 524 -1.48 9.59 -3.69
C TYR A 524 -2.11 10.90 -3.20
N LEU A 525 -2.76 10.87 -2.03
CA LEU A 525 -3.36 12.03 -1.38
C LEU A 525 -4.57 12.60 -2.13
N THR A 526 -4.76 13.90 -2.00
CA THR A 526 -5.94 14.61 -2.50
C THR A 526 -5.51 15.78 -3.37
N SER A 527 -6.15 15.91 -4.53
CA SER A 527 -6.03 17.05 -5.43
C SER A 527 -7.34 17.81 -5.51
N THR A 528 -7.31 19.07 -5.98
CA THR A 528 -8.50 19.84 -6.27
C THR A 528 -8.94 19.65 -7.72
N PHE A 529 -10.22 19.83 -7.99
CA PHE A 529 -10.73 19.88 -9.35
C PHE A 529 -11.80 20.96 -9.50
N THR A 530 -11.97 21.38 -10.75
CA THR A 530 -13.12 22.17 -11.18
C THR A 530 -13.73 21.50 -12.42
N ALA A 531 -14.98 21.07 -12.31
CA ALA A 531 -15.74 20.58 -13.45
C ALA A 531 -16.65 21.66 -14.00
N ARG A 532 -16.75 21.74 -15.33
CA ARG A 532 -17.67 22.64 -16.05
C ARG A 532 -18.53 21.81 -16.96
N ARG A 533 -19.84 22.08 -16.95
CA ARG A 533 -20.78 21.41 -17.84
C ARG A 533 -20.44 21.74 -19.30
N PHE A 534 -20.28 20.71 -20.10
CA PHE A 534 -20.10 20.88 -21.54
C PHE A 534 -21.42 21.26 -22.20
N LEU A 535 -21.46 22.47 -22.72
CA LEU A 535 -22.60 22.96 -23.51
C LEU A 535 -22.24 22.81 -24.99
N TYR A 536 -22.89 21.84 -25.65
CA TYR A 536 -22.69 21.66 -27.08
C TYR A 536 -23.27 22.86 -27.83
N LYS A 537 -22.43 23.67 -28.43
CA LYS A 537 -22.80 24.70 -29.37
C LYS A 537 -22.59 24.13 -30.77
N SER A 538 -23.64 23.56 -31.35
CA SER A 538 -23.59 23.21 -32.77
C SER A 538 -23.62 24.51 -33.59
N PRO A 539 -22.61 24.79 -34.40
CA PRO A 539 -22.79 25.77 -35.45
C PRO A 539 -23.86 25.17 -36.41
N HIS A 540 -25.06 25.73 -36.39
CA HIS A 540 -26.03 25.43 -37.45
C HIS A 540 -25.47 25.99 -38.75
N VAL A 541 -24.68 25.22 -39.44
CA VAL A 541 -24.29 25.49 -40.83
C VAL A 541 -25.41 24.89 -41.68
N PRO A 542 -26.15 25.71 -42.44
CA PRO A 542 -27.11 25.15 -43.36
C PRO A 542 -26.39 24.26 -44.37
N VAL A 543 -26.67 22.98 -44.32
CA VAL A 543 -26.15 22.07 -45.34
C VAL A 543 -27.07 22.23 -46.56
N ASN A 544 -26.60 22.95 -47.58
CA ASN A 544 -27.24 22.98 -48.86
C ASN A 544 -27.10 21.59 -49.52
N VAL A 545 -28.12 20.79 -49.36
CA VAL A 545 -28.19 19.51 -50.10
C VAL A 545 -28.59 19.86 -51.53
N PRO A 546 -27.78 19.55 -52.52
CA PRO A 546 -28.19 19.78 -53.92
C PRO A 546 -29.49 19.01 -54.20
N ILE A 547 -30.49 19.68 -54.71
CA ILE A 547 -31.72 19.04 -55.15
C ILE A 547 -31.39 18.31 -56.45
N GLY A 548 -31.02 17.03 -56.34
CA GLY A 548 -30.81 16.14 -57.46
C GLY A 548 -31.29 14.74 -57.11
N PRO A 549 -31.58 13.87 -58.07
CA PRO A 549 -31.93 12.49 -57.81
C PRO A 549 -30.76 11.83 -57.06
N PRO A 550 -31.01 10.91 -56.11
CA PRO A 550 -29.95 10.18 -55.46
C PRO A 550 -29.06 9.49 -56.51
N LEU A 551 -27.74 9.66 -56.33
CA LEU A 551 -26.77 8.95 -57.18
C LEU A 551 -27.07 7.47 -57.05
N SER A 552 -27.46 6.81 -58.12
CA SER A 552 -27.58 5.37 -58.20
C SER A 552 -26.21 4.77 -57.99
N SER A 553 -26.10 3.91 -57.02
CA SER A 553 -24.90 3.09 -56.75
C SER A 553 -24.57 2.14 -57.91
#